data_6e26e4f9e3cf1d35c27aada8970314b9
#
_entry.id   6e26e4f9e3cf1d35c27aada8970314b9
#
_cell.length_a   1.000
_cell.length_b   1.000
_cell.length_c   1.000
_cell.angle_alpha   90.00
_cell.angle_beta   90.00
_cell.angle_gamma   90.00
#
_symmetry.space_group_name_H-M   'P 1'
#
loop_
_entity.id
_entity.type
_entity.pdbx_description
1 polymer ?
#
loop_
_entity_poly.entity_id
_entity_poly.type
_entity_poly.pdbx_seq_one_letter_code
_entity_poly.pdbx_strand_id
1 'polypeptide(L)'
;MNKNVRSPDRLQQIFKVGLERSEMMLETIANSPIKLELKRLEIIPREQLLSQLKSHLGLTEISAMELVFSGDYNGMSQLVFPAESSKLLVQFIETEERRKLDRDQFEQGIISEVGNIFFNGVMGVMSTLSNYGITYMIPKYKVGNIGQLLLSSWSKQYSTALYGSVEFSSQREVWFWFQFNTLEPLLEQSQKLSDYFEI
;
A
#
# COMPACT_ATOMS: atom_id res chain seq x y z
N MET A 1 14.76 31.36 -4.67
CA MET A 1 14.78 30.49 -5.83
C MET A 1 13.82 29.33 -5.54
N ASN A 2 12.66 29.34 -6.19
CA ASN A 2 11.62 28.32 -6.02
C ASN A 2 12.14 26.95 -6.51
N LYS A 3 12.41 26.02 -5.57
CA LYS A 3 12.51 24.62 -5.93
C LYS A 3 11.08 24.12 -6.17
N ASN A 4 10.71 24.05 -7.45
CA ASN A 4 9.47 23.45 -7.91
C ASN A 4 9.30 22.04 -7.31
N VAL A 5 8.32 21.90 -6.46
CA VAL A 5 7.75 20.63 -6.03
C VAL A 5 7.01 20.01 -7.23
N ARG A 6 7.75 19.40 -8.14
CA ARG A 6 7.21 18.66 -9.29
C ARG A 6 7.11 17.15 -9.02
N SER A 7 6.98 16.75 -7.80
CA SER A 7 7.14 15.37 -7.38
C SER A 7 5.86 14.55 -7.16
N PRO A 8 4.69 15.10 -6.83
CA PRO A 8 3.49 14.29 -6.60
C PRO A 8 3.03 13.54 -7.84
N ASP A 9 3.06 14.17 -9.02
CA ASP A 9 2.47 13.60 -10.24
C ASP A 9 3.16 12.31 -10.69
N ARG A 10 4.49 12.24 -10.60
CA ARG A 10 5.26 11.07 -11.01
C ARG A 10 5.13 9.91 -10.03
N LEU A 11 5.08 10.20 -8.73
CA LEU A 11 4.79 9.17 -7.74
C LEU A 11 3.38 8.62 -7.93
N GLN A 12 2.40 9.47 -8.24
CA GLN A 12 1.06 9.02 -8.57
C GLN A 12 1.05 8.07 -9.78
N GLN A 13 1.86 8.34 -10.82
CA GLN A 13 2.00 7.43 -11.96
C GLN A 13 2.57 6.07 -11.57
N ILE A 14 3.62 6.03 -10.72
CA ILE A 14 4.18 4.77 -10.19
C ILE A 14 3.08 3.95 -9.51
N PHE A 15 2.32 4.60 -8.62
CA PHE A 15 1.24 3.92 -7.91
C PHE A 15 0.11 3.48 -8.85
N LYS A 16 -0.31 4.30 -9.80
CA LYS A 16 -1.33 3.92 -10.79
C LYS A 16 -0.94 2.68 -11.57
N VAL A 17 0.28 2.64 -12.12
CA VAL A 17 0.78 1.46 -12.85
C VAL A 17 0.87 0.24 -11.94
N GLY A 18 1.31 0.41 -10.69
CA GLY A 18 1.33 -0.66 -9.69
C GLY A 18 -0.07 -1.19 -9.37
N LEU A 19 -1.05 -0.30 -9.23
CA LEU A 19 -2.45 -0.65 -9.00
C LEU A 19 -3.08 -1.35 -10.19
N GLU A 20 -2.82 -0.92 -11.43
CA GLU A 20 -3.30 -1.60 -12.64
C GLU A 20 -2.79 -3.05 -12.71
N ARG A 21 -1.52 -3.29 -12.35
CA ARG A 21 -0.98 -4.67 -12.23
C ARG A 21 -1.70 -5.46 -11.13
N SER A 22 -1.99 -4.83 -10.01
CA SER A 22 -2.72 -5.45 -8.91
C SER A 22 -4.18 -5.75 -9.29
N GLU A 23 -4.85 -4.87 -10.02
CA GLU A 23 -6.20 -5.10 -10.57
C GLU A 23 -6.26 -6.41 -11.36
N MET A 24 -5.38 -6.57 -12.34
CA MET A 24 -5.33 -7.77 -13.20
C MET A 24 -5.18 -9.07 -12.39
N MET A 25 -4.36 -9.04 -11.36
CA MET A 25 -4.15 -10.21 -10.49
C MET A 25 -5.37 -10.48 -9.60
N LEU A 26 -5.96 -9.43 -9.02
CA LEU A 26 -7.15 -9.55 -8.17
C LEU A 26 -8.37 -10.04 -8.96
N GLU A 27 -8.57 -9.56 -10.17
CA GLU A 27 -9.64 -10.02 -11.06
C GLU A 27 -9.54 -11.53 -11.33
N THR A 28 -8.32 -12.04 -11.50
CA THR A 28 -8.08 -13.47 -11.69
C THR A 28 -8.51 -14.29 -10.47
N ILE A 29 -8.26 -13.80 -9.25
CA ILE A 29 -8.60 -14.49 -8.00
C ILE A 29 -10.07 -14.37 -7.66
N ALA A 30 -10.66 -13.19 -7.85
CA ALA A 30 -12.06 -12.92 -7.54
C ALA A 30 -13.01 -13.47 -8.62
N ASN A 31 -12.50 -13.83 -9.80
CA ASN A 31 -13.28 -14.16 -10.98
C ASN A 31 -14.38 -13.13 -11.28
N SER A 32 -14.07 -11.87 -11.02
CA SER A 32 -14.95 -10.74 -11.27
C SER A 32 -14.14 -9.44 -11.45
N PRO A 33 -14.66 -8.45 -12.19
CA PRO A 33 -13.96 -7.18 -12.38
C PRO A 33 -13.70 -6.47 -11.05
N ILE A 34 -12.46 -6.07 -10.82
CA ILE A 34 -12.04 -5.28 -9.67
C ILE A 34 -11.36 -4.02 -10.19
N LYS A 35 -11.80 -2.87 -9.68
CA LYS A 35 -11.19 -1.57 -9.97
C LYS A 35 -10.47 -1.04 -8.73
N LEU A 36 -9.20 -0.63 -8.90
CA LEU A 36 -8.42 0.03 -7.87
C LEU A 36 -8.17 1.48 -8.28
N GLU A 37 -8.74 2.42 -7.56
CA GLU A 37 -8.58 3.84 -7.83
C GLU A 37 -7.75 4.53 -6.75
N LEU A 38 -6.62 5.13 -7.15
CA LEU A 38 -5.83 5.95 -6.24
C LEU A 38 -6.58 7.24 -5.93
N LYS A 39 -7.07 7.39 -4.71
CA LYS A 39 -7.83 8.58 -4.26
C LYS A 39 -6.93 9.65 -3.68
N ARG A 40 -5.87 9.24 -2.99
CA ARG A 40 -4.95 10.15 -2.30
C ARG A 40 -3.53 9.63 -2.38
N LEU A 41 -2.58 10.54 -2.55
CA LEU A 41 -1.15 10.28 -2.38
C LEU A 41 -0.45 11.55 -1.96
N GLU A 42 0.12 11.57 -0.76
CA GLU A 42 0.75 12.74 -0.16
C GLU A 42 2.07 12.35 0.51
N ILE A 43 3.04 13.26 0.45
CA ILE A 43 4.29 13.16 1.21
C ILE A 43 4.12 14.02 2.46
N ILE A 44 4.21 13.41 3.62
CA ILE A 44 4.04 14.07 4.91
C ILE A 44 5.22 13.79 5.85
N PRO A 45 5.53 14.69 6.77
CA PRO A 45 6.41 14.39 7.88
C PRO A 45 5.86 13.21 8.69
N ARG A 46 6.74 12.32 9.11
CA ARG A 46 6.35 11.12 9.87
C ARG A 46 5.49 11.44 11.10
N GLU A 47 5.81 12.55 11.78
CA GLU A 47 5.10 12.98 12.98
C GLU A 47 3.61 13.26 12.72
N GLN A 48 3.25 13.61 11.49
CA GLN A 48 1.87 13.89 11.08
C GLN A 48 1.10 12.62 10.72
N LEU A 49 1.79 11.50 10.42
CA LEU A 49 1.15 10.27 9.93
C LEU A 49 0.09 9.74 10.90
N LEU A 50 0.40 9.69 12.20
CA LEU A 50 -0.54 9.19 13.20
C LEU A 50 -1.82 10.03 13.29
N SER A 51 -1.70 11.35 13.25
CA SER A 51 -2.86 12.25 13.31
C SER A 51 -3.73 12.13 12.06
N GLN A 52 -3.11 12.04 10.88
CA GLN A 52 -3.80 11.84 9.62
C GLN A 52 -4.57 10.51 9.61
N LEU A 53 -3.90 9.41 9.97
CA LEU A 53 -4.54 8.10 10.00
C LEU A 53 -5.65 8.02 11.04
N LYS A 54 -5.47 8.59 12.22
CA LYS A 54 -6.53 8.64 13.26
C LYS A 54 -7.78 9.39 12.79
N SER A 55 -7.63 10.44 12.01
CA SER A 55 -8.77 11.21 11.49
C SER A 55 -9.63 10.41 10.50
N HIS A 56 -9.04 9.43 9.80
CA HIS A 56 -9.74 8.59 8.82
C HIS A 56 -10.17 7.22 9.37
N LEU A 57 -9.34 6.62 10.20
CA LEU A 57 -9.52 5.23 10.68
C LEU A 57 -10.12 5.16 12.10
N GLY A 58 -10.11 6.27 12.83
CA GLY A 58 -10.51 6.27 14.23
C GLY A 58 -9.56 5.48 15.14
N LEU A 59 -10.11 4.90 16.22
CA LEU A 59 -9.37 4.08 17.18
C LEU A 59 -9.84 2.61 17.19
N THR A 60 -10.63 2.22 16.20
CA THR A 60 -11.14 0.84 16.09
C THR A 60 -10.02 -0.14 15.75
N GLU A 61 -10.27 -1.40 16.00
CA GLU A 61 -9.41 -2.47 15.54
C GLU A 61 -9.50 -2.59 14.02
N ILE A 62 -8.35 -2.76 13.40
CA ILE A 62 -8.16 -2.84 11.94
C ILE A 62 -7.18 -3.96 11.60
N SER A 63 -7.33 -4.52 10.42
CA SER A 63 -6.39 -5.46 9.84
C SER A 63 -5.34 -4.73 9.01
N ALA A 64 -4.10 -5.21 9.01
CA ALA A 64 -3.02 -4.63 8.24
C ALA A 64 -2.08 -5.69 7.67
N MET A 65 -1.48 -5.37 6.52
CA MET A 65 -0.32 -6.07 5.98
C MET A 65 0.90 -5.17 6.08
N GLU A 66 1.99 -5.69 6.62
CA GLU A 66 3.26 -4.97 6.79
C GLU A 66 4.35 -5.56 5.92
N LEU A 67 5.06 -4.72 5.18
CA LEU A 67 6.18 -5.06 4.31
C LEU A 67 7.43 -4.28 4.73
N VAL A 68 8.56 -4.96 4.89
CA VAL A 68 9.88 -4.35 5.07
C VAL A 68 10.67 -4.53 3.78
N PHE A 69 11.33 -3.48 3.30
CA PHE A 69 12.12 -3.47 2.08
C PHE A 69 13.46 -2.77 2.26
N SER A 70 14.43 -3.17 1.42
CA SER A 70 15.80 -2.65 1.43
C SER A 70 16.40 -2.69 0.03
N GLY A 71 17.49 -1.96 -0.17
CA GLY A 71 18.18 -1.80 -1.46
C GLY A 71 18.37 -0.33 -1.75
N ASP A 72 18.08 0.11 -2.97
CA ASP A 72 18.10 1.54 -3.32
C ASP A 72 17.19 2.37 -2.41
N TYR A 73 16.09 1.77 -1.98
CA TYR A 73 15.18 2.35 -0.99
C TYR A 73 15.14 1.43 0.23
N ASN A 74 15.28 2.02 1.41
CA ASN A 74 15.15 1.31 2.67
C ASN A 74 13.95 1.83 3.41
N GLY A 75 13.09 0.93 3.85
CA GLY A 75 11.89 1.37 4.55
C GLY A 75 10.96 0.25 4.92
N MET A 76 9.75 0.67 5.24
CA MET A 76 8.63 -0.22 5.49
C MET A 76 7.33 0.38 4.96
N SER A 77 6.40 -0.49 4.67
CA SER A 77 5.05 -0.10 4.27
C SER A 77 4.02 -0.87 5.07
N GLN A 78 2.88 -0.26 5.27
CA GLN A 78 1.68 -0.93 5.76
C GLN A 78 0.50 -0.60 4.84
N LEU A 79 -0.29 -1.61 4.55
CA LEU A 79 -1.60 -1.51 3.90
C LEU A 79 -2.65 -1.89 4.95
N VAL A 80 -3.58 -0.98 5.20
CA VAL A 80 -4.54 -1.08 6.31
C VAL A 80 -5.95 -1.17 5.78
N PHE A 81 -6.67 -2.12 6.33
CA PHE A 81 -8.05 -2.43 5.98
C PHE A 81 -8.95 -2.09 7.16
N PRO A 82 -9.75 -0.98 7.08
CA PRO A 82 -10.84 -0.75 8.02
C PRO A 82 -11.79 -1.95 8.05
N ALA A 83 -12.42 -2.21 9.18
CA ALA A 83 -13.28 -3.40 9.37
C ALA A 83 -14.36 -3.54 8.29
N GLU A 84 -14.96 -2.43 7.85
CA GLU A 84 -15.95 -2.46 6.77
C GLU A 84 -15.33 -2.79 5.40
N SER A 85 -14.09 -2.35 5.15
CA SER A 85 -13.36 -2.69 3.92
C SER A 85 -12.96 -4.15 3.90
N SER A 86 -12.49 -4.70 5.02
CA SER A 86 -12.17 -6.14 5.17
C SER A 86 -13.38 -7.01 4.84
N LYS A 87 -14.53 -6.71 5.43
CA LYS A 87 -15.78 -7.47 5.20
C LYS A 87 -16.18 -7.50 3.72
N LEU A 88 -16.08 -6.35 3.05
CA LEU A 88 -16.44 -6.28 1.62
C LEU A 88 -15.46 -7.06 0.74
N LEU A 89 -14.16 -6.96 1.01
CA LEU A 89 -13.15 -7.73 0.28
C LEU A 89 -13.37 -9.23 0.44
N VAL A 90 -13.70 -9.67 1.66
CA VAL A 90 -14.07 -11.07 1.93
C VAL A 90 -15.26 -11.49 1.07
N GLN A 91 -16.32 -10.70 1.02
CA GLN A 91 -17.51 -10.98 0.20
C GLN A 91 -17.20 -11.04 -1.30
N PHE A 92 -16.30 -10.18 -1.78
CA PHE A 92 -15.90 -10.15 -3.20
C PHE A 92 -15.10 -11.39 -3.62
N ILE A 93 -14.28 -11.93 -2.73
CA ILE A 93 -13.36 -13.04 -3.04
C ILE A 93 -13.89 -14.36 -2.51
N GLU A 94 -15.04 -14.35 -1.80
CA GLU A 94 -15.63 -15.53 -1.20
C GLU A 94 -16.09 -16.53 -2.27
N THR A 95 -15.55 -17.76 -2.23
CA THR A 95 -16.01 -18.89 -3.02
C THR A 95 -16.69 -19.91 -2.12
N GLU A 96 -17.60 -20.74 -2.68
CA GLU A 96 -18.32 -21.77 -1.90
C GLU A 96 -17.38 -22.76 -1.20
N GLU A 97 -16.23 -23.06 -1.80
CA GLU A 97 -15.24 -23.97 -1.22
C GLU A 97 -14.56 -23.37 0.01
N ARG A 98 -14.38 -22.06 0.05
CA ARG A 98 -13.71 -21.33 1.14
C ARG A 98 -14.64 -21.05 2.34
N ARG A 99 -15.94 -21.13 2.19
CA ARG A 99 -16.93 -20.96 3.27
C ARG A 99 -16.85 -21.99 4.40
N LYS A 100 -16.11 -23.08 4.21
CA LYS A 100 -15.92 -24.15 5.22
C LYS A 100 -14.81 -23.85 6.23
N LEU A 101 -14.04 -22.79 6.04
CA LEU A 101 -12.98 -22.37 6.95
C LEU A 101 -13.54 -21.56 8.12
N ASP A 102 -12.82 -21.52 9.23
CA ASP A 102 -13.06 -20.58 10.30
C ASP A 102 -13.03 -19.15 9.74
N ARG A 103 -14.01 -18.32 10.13
CA ARG A 103 -14.22 -17.01 9.53
C ARG A 103 -13.01 -16.08 9.70
N ASP A 104 -12.36 -16.13 10.86
CA ASP A 104 -11.21 -15.28 11.15
C ASP A 104 -9.99 -15.71 10.32
N GLN A 105 -9.74 -17.01 10.19
CA GLN A 105 -8.70 -17.56 9.32
C GLN A 105 -8.95 -17.25 7.85
N PHE A 106 -10.21 -17.26 7.45
CA PHE A 106 -10.61 -16.93 6.09
C PHE A 106 -10.37 -15.45 5.79
N GLU A 107 -10.81 -14.54 6.66
CA GLU A 107 -10.55 -13.10 6.53
C GLU A 107 -9.04 -12.80 6.48
N GLN A 108 -8.27 -13.38 7.40
CA GLN A 108 -6.82 -13.25 7.39
C GLN A 108 -6.21 -13.72 6.06
N GLY A 109 -6.67 -14.84 5.50
CA GLY A 109 -6.21 -15.36 4.22
C GLY A 109 -6.47 -14.39 3.07
N ILE A 110 -7.68 -13.84 2.99
CA ILE A 110 -8.07 -12.87 1.96
C ILE A 110 -7.25 -11.58 2.07
N ILE A 111 -7.16 -11.01 3.28
CA ILE A 111 -6.39 -9.77 3.52
C ILE A 111 -4.91 -9.99 3.18
N SER A 112 -4.36 -11.15 3.51
CA SER A 112 -2.98 -11.49 3.18
C SER A 112 -2.76 -11.57 1.68
N GLU A 113 -3.67 -12.19 0.94
CA GLU A 113 -3.59 -12.31 -0.51
C GLU A 113 -3.70 -10.95 -1.20
N VAL A 114 -4.71 -10.15 -0.83
CA VAL A 114 -4.90 -8.80 -1.37
C VAL A 114 -3.71 -7.92 -1.07
N GLY A 115 -3.18 -7.98 0.16
CA GLY A 115 -2.00 -7.21 0.55
C GLY A 115 -0.74 -7.62 -0.20
N ASN A 116 -0.52 -8.92 -0.42
CA ASN A 116 0.59 -9.43 -1.23
C ASN A 116 0.49 -8.93 -2.67
N ILE A 117 -0.70 -8.98 -3.28
CA ILE A 117 -0.93 -8.51 -4.64
C ILE A 117 -0.67 -7.01 -4.74
N PHE A 118 -1.20 -6.21 -3.81
CA PHE A 118 -0.96 -4.77 -3.76
C PHE A 118 0.54 -4.45 -3.68
N PHE A 119 1.26 -5.06 -2.75
CA PHE A 119 2.69 -4.83 -2.59
C PHE A 119 3.48 -5.29 -3.82
N ASN A 120 3.18 -6.45 -4.38
CA ASN A 120 3.85 -6.94 -5.58
C ASN A 120 3.65 -6.01 -6.78
N GLY A 121 2.44 -5.45 -6.96
CA GLY A 121 2.17 -4.47 -7.99
C GLY A 121 3.00 -3.20 -7.82
N VAL A 122 2.94 -2.57 -6.65
CA VAL A 122 3.62 -1.30 -6.37
C VAL A 122 5.14 -1.49 -6.31
N MET A 123 5.63 -2.47 -5.53
CA MET A 123 7.07 -2.74 -5.39
C MET A 123 7.70 -3.20 -6.69
N GLY A 124 6.94 -3.92 -7.54
CA GLY A 124 7.41 -4.32 -8.86
C GLY A 124 7.71 -3.13 -9.76
N VAL A 125 6.88 -2.08 -9.74
CA VAL A 125 7.16 -0.84 -10.48
C VAL A 125 8.33 -0.09 -9.86
N MET A 126 8.37 0.05 -8.53
CA MET A 126 9.48 0.70 -7.83
C MET A 126 10.81 -0.01 -8.12
N SER A 127 10.81 -1.35 -8.17
CA SER A 127 12.01 -2.14 -8.51
C SER A 127 12.47 -1.93 -9.95
N THR A 128 11.53 -1.75 -10.90
CA THR A 128 11.88 -1.44 -12.29
C THR A 128 12.60 -0.10 -12.43
N LEU A 129 12.31 0.86 -11.54
CA LEU A 129 12.93 2.17 -11.51
C LEU A 129 14.28 2.18 -10.75
N SER A 130 14.53 1.16 -9.95
CA SER A 130 15.72 1.04 -9.12
C SER A 130 16.95 0.73 -9.99
N ASN A 131 18.12 1.28 -9.60
CA ASN A 131 19.39 1.01 -10.30
C ASN A 131 20.03 -0.31 -9.84
N TYR A 132 19.92 -0.62 -8.54
CA TYR A 132 20.56 -1.79 -7.90
C TYR A 132 19.58 -2.83 -7.40
N GLY A 133 18.29 -2.55 -7.56
CA GLY A 133 17.20 -3.43 -7.13
C GLY A 133 16.66 -3.13 -5.74
N ILE A 134 15.51 -3.70 -5.48
CA ILE A 134 14.84 -3.66 -4.19
C ILE A 134 14.59 -5.10 -3.74
N THR A 135 14.98 -5.39 -2.52
CA THR A 135 14.64 -6.66 -1.86
C THR A 135 13.56 -6.39 -0.82
N TYR A 136 12.54 -7.21 -0.75
CA TYR A 136 11.50 -7.10 0.26
C TYR A 136 11.18 -8.44 0.88
N MET A 137 10.79 -8.40 2.16
CA MET A 137 10.42 -9.59 2.92
C MET A 137 9.00 -10.01 2.57
N ILE A 138 8.63 -11.22 2.97
CA ILE A 138 7.24 -11.67 2.90
C ILE A 138 6.40 -10.77 3.79
N PRO A 139 5.31 -10.17 3.27
CA PRO A 139 4.43 -9.33 4.07
C PRO A 139 3.82 -10.09 5.26
N LYS A 140 3.64 -9.38 6.38
CA LYS A 140 3.11 -9.94 7.63
C LYS A 140 1.73 -9.38 7.91
N TYR A 141 0.77 -10.26 8.18
CA TYR A 141 -0.54 -9.89 8.68
C TYR A 141 -0.45 -9.43 10.15
N LYS A 142 -1.16 -8.36 10.48
CA LYS A 142 -1.27 -7.79 11.82
C LYS A 142 -2.69 -7.33 12.08
N VAL A 143 -3.09 -7.37 13.35
CA VAL A 143 -4.35 -6.82 13.84
C VAL A 143 -4.06 -5.90 15.02
N GLY A 144 -4.78 -4.81 15.13
CA GLY A 144 -4.65 -3.87 16.23
C GLY A 144 -5.25 -2.50 15.88
N ASN A 145 -5.24 -1.59 16.83
CA ASN A 145 -5.59 -0.21 16.50
C ASN A 145 -4.42 0.52 15.84
N ILE A 146 -4.71 1.63 15.16
CA ILE A 146 -3.71 2.36 14.37
C ILE A 146 -2.49 2.81 15.21
N GLY A 147 -2.69 3.15 16.49
CA GLY A 147 -1.59 3.52 17.38
C GLY A 147 -0.63 2.35 17.63
N GLN A 148 -1.15 1.16 17.89
CA GLN A 148 -0.37 -0.06 18.11
C GLN A 148 0.38 -0.47 16.83
N LEU A 149 -0.30 -0.45 15.68
CA LEU A 149 0.30 -0.81 14.40
C LEU A 149 1.44 0.13 14.02
N LEU A 150 1.26 1.44 14.18
CA LEU A 150 2.31 2.42 13.94
C LEU A 150 3.47 2.29 14.93
N LEU A 151 3.19 2.12 16.22
CA LEU A 151 4.24 1.99 17.25
C LEU A 151 5.09 0.74 17.04
N SER A 152 4.49 -0.37 16.62
CA SER A 152 5.22 -1.61 16.33
C SER A 152 6.20 -1.49 15.17
N SER A 153 5.95 -0.54 14.27
CA SER A 153 6.73 -0.26 13.07
C SER A 153 7.54 1.04 13.17
N TRP A 154 7.49 1.71 14.31
CA TRP A 154 8.07 3.03 14.50
C TRP A 154 9.59 2.97 14.67
N SER A 155 10.32 3.28 13.60
CA SER A 155 11.77 3.48 13.66
C SER A 155 12.13 4.97 13.60
N LYS A 156 13.04 5.41 14.48
CA LYS A 156 13.53 6.80 14.48
C LYS A 156 14.29 7.17 13.19
N GLN A 157 14.72 6.18 12.44
CA GLN A 157 15.45 6.40 11.18
C GLN A 157 14.57 6.90 10.03
N TYR A 158 13.24 6.73 10.10
CA TYR A 158 12.33 7.21 9.07
C TYR A 158 11.87 8.64 9.38
N SER A 159 12.10 9.57 8.47
CA SER A 159 11.74 10.98 8.64
C SER A 159 10.49 11.38 7.85
N THR A 160 10.18 10.65 6.79
CA THR A 160 9.15 10.99 5.83
C THR A 160 8.25 9.79 5.56
N ALA A 161 6.97 10.04 5.39
CA ALA A 161 5.99 9.06 4.98
C ALA A 161 5.34 9.48 3.65
N LEU A 162 5.24 8.53 2.73
CA LEU A 162 4.33 8.60 1.60
C LEU A 162 3.05 7.90 2.03
N TYR A 163 1.95 8.63 2.07
CA TYR A 163 0.68 8.23 2.63
C TYR A 163 -0.42 8.36 1.59
N GLY A 164 -1.34 7.40 1.54
CA GLY A 164 -2.40 7.45 0.56
C GLY A 164 -3.56 6.51 0.83
N SER A 165 -4.54 6.54 -0.06
CA SER A 165 -5.67 5.64 -0.06
C SER A 165 -6.03 5.16 -1.46
N VAL A 166 -6.55 3.94 -1.52
CA VAL A 166 -7.06 3.27 -2.72
C VAL A 166 -8.49 2.85 -2.48
N GLU A 167 -9.37 3.17 -3.41
CA GLU A 167 -10.76 2.71 -3.40
C GLU A 167 -10.88 1.43 -4.22
N PHE A 168 -11.55 0.43 -3.65
CA PHE A 168 -11.85 -0.84 -4.29
C PHE A 168 -13.27 -0.82 -4.88
N SER A 169 -13.36 -0.92 -6.22
CA SER A 169 -14.62 -1.04 -6.96
C SER A 169 -15.68 0.00 -6.55
N SER A 170 -15.26 1.24 -6.30
CA SER A 170 -16.10 2.38 -5.89
C SER A 170 -16.91 2.14 -4.61
N GLN A 171 -16.43 1.30 -3.71
CA GLN A 171 -17.16 0.94 -2.49
C GLN A 171 -16.48 1.36 -1.20
N ARG A 172 -15.20 1.04 -1.03
CA ARG A 172 -14.48 1.28 0.22
C ARG A 172 -13.03 1.62 0.00
N GLU A 173 -12.50 2.50 0.84
CA GLU A 173 -11.10 2.86 0.88
C GLU A 173 -10.30 1.92 1.78
N VAL A 174 -9.11 1.54 1.32
CA VAL A 174 -8.01 1.02 2.13
C VAL A 174 -6.91 2.06 2.17
N TRP A 175 -6.21 2.11 3.28
CA TRP A 175 -5.18 3.11 3.49
C TRP A 175 -3.81 2.47 3.48
N PHE A 176 -2.81 3.18 2.95
CA PHE A 176 -1.44 2.71 2.95
C PHE A 176 -0.49 3.84 3.30
N TRP A 177 0.68 3.45 3.78
CA TRP A 177 1.83 4.35 3.88
C TRP A 177 3.12 3.59 3.66
N PHE A 178 4.09 4.32 3.12
CA PHE A 178 5.48 3.90 3.02
C PHE A 178 6.32 4.87 3.86
N GLN A 179 7.12 4.34 4.77
CA GLN A 179 8.11 5.10 5.52
C GLN A 179 9.48 4.81 4.93
N PHE A 180 10.22 5.83 4.58
CA PHE A 180 11.54 5.73 3.99
C PHE A 180 12.58 6.36 4.91
N ASN A 181 13.82 5.85 4.88
CA ASN A 181 14.97 6.53 5.48
C ASN A 181 15.19 7.87 4.77
N THR A 182 15.15 7.84 3.45
CA THR A 182 15.17 9.00 2.57
C THR A 182 14.29 8.73 1.36
N LEU A 183 13.60 9.75 0.88
CA LEU A 183 12.71 9.67 -0.27
C LEU A 183 13.40 10.17 -1.56
N GLU A 184 14.53 10.88 -1.44
CA GLU A 184 15.25 11.49 -2.55
C GLU A 184 15.56 10.50 -3.67
N PRO A 185 16.12 9.29 -3.43
CA PRO A 185 16.39 8.34 -4.51
C PRO A 185 15.14 7.97 -5.31
N LEU A 186 14.00 7.76 -4.64
CA LEU A 186 12.74 7.46 -5.31
C LEU A 186 12.25 8.64 -6.16
N LEU A 187 12.40 9.85 -5.66
CA LEU A 187 12.02 11.07 -6.38
C LEU A 187 12.91 11.31 -7.61
N GLU A 188 14.21 11.11 -7.48
CA GLU A 188 15.16 11.23 -8.59
C GLU A 188 14.90 10.16 -9.66
N GLN A 189 14.71 8.91 -9.26
CA GLN A 189 14.47 7.82 -10.19
C GLN A 189 13.09 7.88 -10.84
N SER A 190 12.09 8.43 -10.17
CA SER A 190 10.78 8.69 -10.77
C SER A 190 10.86 9.64 -11.97
N GLN A 191 11.94 10.41 -12.11
CA GLN A 191 12.15 11.27 -13.26
C GLN A 191 12.44 10.46 -14.54
N LYS A 192 12.92 9.23 -14.43
CA LYS A 192 13.21 8.35 -15.56
C LYS A 192 11.95 7.69 -16.15
N LEU A 193 10.80 7.86 -15.53
CA LEU A 193 9.52 7.25 -15.98
C LEU A 193 9.13 7.67 -17.40
N SER A 194 9.44 8.92 -17.80
CA SER A 194 9.16 9.40 -19.15
C SER A 194 9.88 8.60 -20.24
N ASP A 195 10.99 7.93 -19.88
CA ASP A 195 11.81 7.18 -20.83
C ASP A 195 11.34 5.71 -20.95
N TYR A 196 10.55 5.22 -19.98
CA TYR A 196 10.04 3.84 -19.94
C TYR A 196 8.57 3.69 -20.37
N PHE A 197 7.80 4.72 -20.15
CA PHE A 197 6.41 4.77 -20.57
C PHE A 197 6.32 5.95 -21.54
N GLU A 198 6.36 5.68 -22.84
CA GLU A 198 6.14 6.68 -23.90
C GLU A 198 4.78 7.35 -23.65
N ILE A 199 4.79 8.42 -22.83
CA ILE A 199 3.64 9.30 -22.57
C ILE A 199 4.01 10.70 -23.06
#